data_257ce5ed65c56118140910c699360997
#
_entry.id   257ce5ed65c56118140910c699360997
#
_cell.length_a   1.000
_cell.length_b   1.000
_cell.length_c   1.000
_cell.angle_alpha   90.00
_cell.angle_beta   90.00
_cell.angle_gamma   90.00
#
_symmetry.space_group_name_H-M   'P 1'
#
loop_
_entity.id
_entity.type
_entity.pdbx_description
1 polymer ?
#
loop_
_entity_poly.entity_id
_entity_poly.type
_entity_poly.pdbx_seq_one_letter_code
_entity_poly.pdbx_strand_id
1 'polypeptide(L)'
;IISSCGQNEVKPISKKSLDKVKSILTYIADNFQSNITIEEIAGHCFYSESYFMKFFKETMGMSFIQYLNDYRLEVAAKLLTTTSDDIIDISVNTGFENLSYFNRCFKKKYGTTPGRYRKTINS
;
A
#
# COMPACT_ATOMS: atom_id res chain seq x y z
N ILE A 1 8.91 -6.82 29.36
CA ILE A 1 8.54 -6.76 28.90
C ILE A 1 8.00 -6.49 28.45
N ILE A 2 7.94 -6.53 28.54
CA ILE A 2 7.38 -6.33 27.92
C ILE A 2 6.51 -6.09 27.83
N SER A 3 6.34 -6.10 28.08
CA SER A 3 5.41 -5.88 27.87
C SER A 3 4.65 -5.55 27.85
N SER A 4 4.53 -5.57 28.12
CA SER A 4 3.71 -5.30 27.97
C SER A 4 3.04 -4.96 27.64
N CYS A 5 2.94 -4.98 27.56
CA CYS A 5 2.25 -4.75 27.15
C CYS A 5 1.49 -4.90 26.73
N GLY A 6 1.28 -5.14 26.75
CA GLY A 6 0.41 -5.31 26.34
C GLY A 6 -0.21 -5.56 26.00
N GLN A 7 -0.26 -5.69 25.99
CA GLN A 7 -0.88 -5.98 25.60
C GLN A 7 -1.52 -6.17 24.90
N ASN A 8 -1.55 -6.25 24.63
CA ASN A 8 -2.21 -6.41 23.97
C ASN A 8 -2.36 -6.88 23.20
N GLU A 9 -2.42 -7.06 23.41
CA GLU A 9 -3.03 -7.43 22.78
C GLU A 9 -3.01 -7.86 21.39
N VAL A 10 -2.02 -8.38 20.77
CA VAL A 10 -2.00 -8.89 19.43
C VAL A 10 -2.43 -10.34 19.51
N LYS A 11 -3.59 -10.62 18.96
CA LYS A 11 -4.03 -12.00 18.88
C LYS A 11 -3.09 -12.75 17.95
N PRO A 12 -2.65 -13.96 18.30
CA PRO A 12 -1.87 -14.78 17.38
C PRO A 12 -2.65 -15.02 16.09
N ILE A 13 -2.02 -14.79 14.96
CA ILE A 13 -2.65 -15.07 13.67
C ILE A 13 -2.55 -16.57 13.39
N SER A 14 -3.64 -17.19 12.94
CA SER A 14 -3.62 -18.60 12.60
C SER A 14 -2.80 -18.81 11.32
N LYS A 15 -2.32 -20.05 11.11
CA LYS A 15 -1.58 -20.37 9.90
C LYS A 15 -2.43 -20.11 8.66
N LYS A 16 -3.71 -20.46 8.72
CA LYS A 16 -4.63 -20.23 7.60
C LYS A 16 -4.75 -18.75 7.27
N SER A 17 -4.90 -17.90 8.30
CA SER A 17 -4.98 -16.47 8.10
C SER A 17 -3.67 -15.91 7.59
N LEU A 18 -2.54 -16.41 8.09
CA LEU A 18 -1.23 -15.99 7.61
C LEU A 18 -1.05 -16.32 6.13
N ASP A 19 -1.46 -17.50 5.70
CA ASP A 19 -1.39 -17.90 4.30
C ASP A 19 -2.24 -16.98 3.43
N LYS A 20 -3.44 -16.61 3.92
CA LYS A 20 -4.29 -15.66 3.19
C LYS A 20 -3.64 -14.31 3.07
N VAL A 21 -3.03 -13.80 4.15
CA VAL A 21 -2.34 -12.52 4.12
C VAL A 21 -1.20 -12.55 3.11
N LYS A 22 -0.40 -13.61 3.13
CA LYS A 22 0.70 -13.74 2.18
C LYS A 22 0.20 -13.73 0.74
N SER A 23 -0.90 -14.42 0.47
CA SER A 23 -1.52 -14.45 -0.85
C SER A 23 -1.98 -13.05 -1.28
N ILE A 24 -2.61 -12.32 -0.36
CA ILE A 24 -3.07 -10.95 -0.64
C ILE A 24 -1.89 -10.03 -0.93
N LEU A 25 -0.85 -10.09 -0.11
CA LEU A 25 0.32 -9.22 -0.28
C LEU A 25 1.05 -9.53 -1.58
N THR A 26 1.14 -10.80 -1.95
CA THR A 26 1.74 -11.20 -3.22
C THR A 26 0.92 -10.67 -4.39
N TYR A 27 -0.41 -10.76 -4.29
CA TYR A 27 -1.30 -10.25 -5.33
C TYR A 27 -1.10 -8.74 -5.51
N ILE A 28 -0.99 -8.01 -4.42
CA ILE A 28 -0.75 -6.57 -4.48
C ILE A 28 0.61 -6.27 -5.13
N ALA A 29 1.65 -6.98 -4.73
CA ALA A 29 2.98 -6.78 -5.28
C ALA A 29 3.02 -7.05 -6.79
N ASP A 30 2.26 -8.04 -7.24
CA ASP A 30 2.24 -8.40 -8.66
C ASP A 30 1.34 -7.50 -9.50
N ASN A 31 0.39 -6.79 -8.88
CA ASN A 31 -0.67 -6.10 -9.63
C ASN A 31 -0.86 -4.63 -9.24
N PHE A 32 0.00 -4.08 -8.39
CA PHE A 32 -0.23 -2.72 -7.86
C PHE A 32 -0.27 -1.65 -8.95
N GLN A 33 0.34 -1.89 -10.10
CA GLN A 33 0.36 -0.94 -11.20
C GLN A 33 -0.98 -0.89 -11.93
N SER A 34 -1.83 -1.88 -11.71
CA SER A 34 -3.16 -1.95 -12.31
C SER A 34 -4.20 -1.47 -11.30
N ASN A 35 -5.41 -1.24 -11.79
CA ASN A 35 -6.53 -0.91 -10.91
C ASN A 35 -7.04 -2.19 -10.24
N ILE A 36 -6.69 -2.37 -8.96
CA ILE A 36 -7.15 -3.53 -8.19
C ILE A 36 -8.45 -3.15 -7.49
N THR A 37 -9.56 -3.81 -7.85
CA THR A 37 -10.84 -3.57 -7.20
C THR A 37 -10.99 -4.46 -5.97
N ILE A 38 -11.84 -4.02 -5.03
CA ILE A 38 -12.16 -4.82 -3.85
C ILE A 38 -12.80 -6.14 -4.29
N GLU A 39 -13.69 -6.10 -5.27
CA GLU A 39 -14.35 -7.30 -5.79
C GLU A 39 -13.32 -8.31 -6.28
N GLU A 40 -12.36 -7.84 -7.04
CA GLU A 40 -11.33 -8.68 -7.64
C GLU A 40 -10.49 -9.37 -6.57
N ILE A 41 -9.95 -8.61 -5.61
CA ILE A 41 -9.04 -9.16 -4.63
C ILE A 41 -9.78 -10.01 -3.59
N ALA A 42 -11.02 -9.64 -3.26
CA ALA A 42 -11.83 -10.46 -2.36
C ALA A 42 -12.13 -11.80 -3.02
N GLY A 43 -12.46 -11.79 -4.32
CA GLY A 43 -12.69 -13.02 -5.08
C GLY A 43 -11.46 -13.91 -5.12
N HIS A 44 -10.29 -13.33 -5.20
CA HIS A 44 -9.03 -14.07 -5.17
C HIS A 44 -8.87 -14.85 -3.86
N CYS A 45 -9.43 -14.34 -2.77
CA CYS A 45 -9.37 -14.97 -1.45
C CYS A 45 -10.58 -15.85 -1.16
N PHE A 46 -11.57 -15.89 -2.06
CA PHE A 46 -12.85 -16.54 -1.83
C PHE A 46 -13.62 -15.92 -0.68
N TYR A 47 -13.46 -14.60 -0.49
CA TYR A 47 -14.16 -13.82 0.53
C TYR A 47 -15.21 -12.92 -0.13
N SER A 48 -16.26 -12.59 0.62
CA SER A 48 -17.12 -11.49 0.21
C SER A 48 -16.34 -10.17 0.36
N GLU A 49 -16.79 -9.13 -0.31
CA GLU A 49 -16.11 -7.83 -0.21
C GLU A 49 -16.12 -7.32 1.23
N SER A 50 -17.26 -7.41 1.91
CA SER A 50 -17.36 -6.95 3.30
C SER A 50 -16.41 -7.71 4.23
N TYR A 51 -16.36 -9.02 4.08
CA TYR A 51 -15.48 -9.84 4.91
C TYR A 51 -14.01 -9.54 4.62
N PHE A 52 -13.67 -9.37 3.34
CA PHE A 52 -12.30 -9.04 2.96
C PHE A 52 -11.86 -7.72 3.60
N MET A 53 -12.69 -6.70 3.50
CA MET A 53 -12.33 -5.38 4.03
C MET A 53 -12.12 -5.44 5.54
N LYS A 54 -13.00 -6.15 6.24
CA LYS A 54 -12.88 -6.31 7.69
C LYS A 54 -11.64 -7.13 8.05
N PHE A 55 -11.44 -8.25 7.37
CA PHE A 55 -10.29 -9.13 7.60
C PHE A 55 -8.98 -8.38 7.41
N PHE A 56 -8.89 -7.62 6.29
CA PHE A 56 -7.66 -6.90 5.98
C PHE A 56 -7.36 -5.85 7.05
N LYS A 57 -8.37 -5.06 7.42
CA LYS A 57 -8.16 -4.00 8.40
C LYS A 57 -7.79 -4.57 9.77
N GLU A 58 -8.45 -5.63 10.20
CA GLU A 58 -8.16 -6.24 11.49
C GLU A 58 -6.77 -6.88 11.53
N THR A 59 -6.36 -7.45 10.41
CA THR A 59 -5.09 -8.18 10.34
C THR A 59 -3.91 -7.24 10.09
N MET A 60 -4.09 -6.24 9.23
CA MET A 60 -3.00 -5.36 8.81
C MET A 60 -2.96 -4.03 9.57
N GLY A 61 -4.00 -3.71 10.32
CA GLY A 61 -4.05 -2.46 11.07
C GLY A 61 -4.41 -1.23 10.24
N MET A 62 -4.71 -1.41 8.96
CA MET A 62 -5.11 -0.31 8.08
C MET A 62 -5.99 -0.88 6.97
N SER A 63 -6.76 0.00 6.30
CA SER A 63 -7.63 -0.45 5.21
C SER A 63 -6.80 -0.90 4.01
N PHE A 64 -7.42 -1.71 3.15
CA PHE A 64 -6.78 -2.16 1.92
C PHE A 64 -6.36 -0.99 1.03
N ILE A 65 -7.25 0.00 0.87
CA ILE A 65 -6.94 1.16 0.03
C ILE A 65 -5.74 1.93 0.58
N GLN A 66 -5.68 2.12 1.88
CA GLN A 66 -4.54 2.81 2.49
C GLN A 66 -3.24 2.02 2.27
N TYR A 67 -3.29 0.71 2.45
CA TYR A 67 -2.13 -0.13 2.23
C TYR A 67 -1.67 -0.07 0.77
N LEU A 68 -2.62 -0.18 -0.17
CA LEU A 68 -2.30 -0.13 -1.59
C LEU A 68 -1.68 1.21 -1.97
N ASN A 69 -2.25 2.31 -1.50
CA ASN A 69 -1.69 3.63 -1.78
C ASN A 69 -0.31 3.78 -1.16
N ASP A 70 -0.11 3.32 0.07
CA ASP A 70 1.21 3.38 0.71
C ASP A 70 2.24 2.57 -0.08
N TYR A 71 1.85 1.40 -0.53
CA TYR A 71 2.74 0.55 -1.34
C TYR A 71 3.15 1.28 -2.62
N ARG A 72 2.17 1.84 -3.33
CA ARG A 72 2.42 2.58 -4.56
C ARG A 72 3.33 3.78 -4.32
N LEU A 73 3.11 4.49 -3.22
CA LEU A 73 3.92 5.67 -2.89
C LEU A 73 5.36 5.30 -2.54
N GLU A 74 5.56 4.16 -1.88
CA GLU A 74 6.91 3.71 -1.56
C GLU A 74 7.68 3.35 -2.82
N VAL A 75 7.03 2.69 -3.78
CA VAL A 75 7.66 2.41 -5.07
C VAL A 75 7.96 3.72 -5.80
N ALA A 76 7.01 4.66 -5.79
CA ALA A 76 7.20 5.95 -6.44
C ALA A 76 8.37 6.72 -5.82
N ALA A 77 8.47 6.74 -4.50
CA ALA A 77 9.57 7.41 -3.82
C ALA A 77 10.91 6.82 -4.23
N LYS A 78 10.98 5.52 -4.38
CA LYS A 78 12.19 4.85 -4.84
C LYS A 78 12.54 5.24 -6.27
N LEU A 79 11.53 5.29 -7.15
CA LEU A 79 11.76 5.69 -8.54
C LEU A 79 12.20 7.15 -8.65
N LEU A 80 11.70 8.02 -7.78
CA LEU A 80 12.11 9.42 -7.76
C LEU A 80 13.60 9.58 -7.49
N THR A 81 14.18 8.69 -6.72
CA THR A 81 15.59 8.78 -6.33
C THR A 81 16.52 7.91 -7.17
N THR A 82 15.97 6.94 -7.91
CA THR A 82 16.79 6.00 -8.69
C THR A 82 16.66 6.18 -10.19
N THR A 83 15.73 7.01 -10.65
CA THR A 83 15.54 7.25 -12.09
C THR A 83 15.43 8.75 -12.34
N SER A 84 15.50 9.13 -13.61
CA SER A 84 15.22 10.49 -14.06
C SER A 84 13.84 10.59 -14.72
N ASP A 85 12.99 9.59 -14.52
CA ASP A 85 11.65 9.57 -15.10
C ASP A 85 10.82 10.77 -14.63
N ASP A 86 9.95 11.26 -15.51
CA ASP A 86 9.06 12.36 -15.17
C ASP A 86 8.10 11.95 -14.05
N ILE A 87 7.73 12.91 -13.22
CA ILE A 87 6.82 12.67 -12.10
C ILE A 87 5.48 12.13 -12.59
N ILE A 88 4.99 12.63 -13.73
CA ILE A 88 3.75 12.13 -14.33
C ILE A 88 3.89 10.64 -14.67
N ASP A 89 4.99 10.27 -15.30
CA ASP A 89 5.22 8.87 -15.66
C ASP A 89 5.33 7.98 -14.44
N ILE A 90 5.99 8.46 -13.40
CA ILE A 90 6.10 7.71 -12.14
C ILE A 90 4.72 7.50 -11.53
N SER A 91 3.86 8.53 -11.53
CA SER A 91 2.53 8.39 -10.97
C SER A 91 1.70 7.35 -11.72
N VAL A 92 1.76 7.38 -13.05
CA VAL A 92 1.03 6.41 -13.88
C VAL A 92 1.59 5.00 -13.69
N ASN A 93 2.90 4.86 -13.73
CA ASN A 93 3.55 3.54 -13.67
C ASN A 93 3.42 2.89 -12.30
N THR A 94 3.09 3.66 -11.27
CA THR A 94 2.85 3.12 -9.94
C THR A 94 1.37 2.90 -9.65
N GLY A 95 0.49 3.15 -10.63
CA GLY A 95 -0.92 2.78 -10.52
C GLY A 95 -1.87 3.89 -10.11
N PHE A 96 -1.40 5.14 -10.03
CA PHE A 96 -2.29 6.26 -9.70
C PHE A 96 -3.04 6.72 -10.95
N GLU A 97 -4.34 6.97 -10.81
CA GLU A 97 -5.17 7.33 -11.94
C GLU A 97 -4.96 8.76 -12.39
N ASN A 98 -4.62 9.67 -11.46
CA ASN A 98 -4.35 11.03 -11.85
C ASN A 98 -3.27 11.64 -10.96
N LEU A 99 -2.60 12.64 -11.55
CA LEU A 99 -1.46 13.28 -10.91
C LEU A 99 -1.85 14.05 -9.64
N SER A 100 -3.02 14.67 -9.64
CA SER A 100 -3.48 15.45 -8.49
C SER A 100 -3.64 14.58 -7.25
N TYR A 101 -4.24 13.42 -7.43
CA TYR A 101 -4.43 12.48 -6.33
C TYR A 101 -3.07 11.95 -5.85
N PHE A 102 -2.19 11.62 -6.80
CA PHE A 102 -0.83 11.18 -6.47
C PHE A 102 -0.10 12.22 -5.63
N ASN A 103 -0.11 13.46 -6.08
CA ASN A 103 0.59 14.54 -5.37
C ASN A 103 0.04 14.72 -3.95
N ARG A 104 -1.27 14.65 -3.81
CA ARG A 104 -1.91 14.80 -2.51
C ARG A 104 -1.53 13.67 -1.55
N CYS A 105 -1.58 12.45 -2.04
CA CYS A 105 -1.22 11.29 -1.23
C CYS A 105 0.27 11.31 -0.87
N PHE A 106 1.12 11.67 -1.84
CA PHE A 106 2.55 11.73 -1.61
C PHE A 106 2.90 12.76 -0.55
N LYS A 107 2.33 13.95 -0.67
CA LYS A 107 2.59 15.01 0.30
C LYS A 107 2.11 14.63 1.70
N LYS A 108 0.97 13.94 1.78
CA LYS A 108 0.46 13.50 3.07
C LYS A 108 1.40 12.50 3.73
N LYS A 109 1.96 11.58 2.95
CA LYS A 109 2.85 10.54 3.49
C LYS A 109 4.25 11.05 3.81
N TYR A 110 4.82 11.83 2.92
CA TYR A 110 6.23 12.24 3.02
C TYR A 110 6.43 13.70 3.45
N GLY A 111 5.35 14.46 3.58
CA GLY A 111 5.43 15.84 4.04
C GLY A 111 5.91 16.85 3.02
N THR A 112 6.17 16.42 1.78
CA THR A 112 6.66 17.29 0.73
C THR A 112 6.16 16.79 -0.62
N THR A 113 6.27 17.62 -1.66
CA THR A 113 5.87 17.22 -3.01
C THR A 113 6.88 16.26 -3.61
N PRO A 114 6.47 15.47 -4.61
CA PRO A 114 7.40 14.54 -5.29
C PRO A 114 8.61 15.26 -5.88
N GLY A 115 8.41 16.44 -6.47
CA GLY A 115 9.51 17.19 -7.06
C GLY A 115 10.52 17.65 -6.03
N ARG A 116 10.04 18.15 -4.90
CA ARG A 116 10.93 18.56 -3.80
C ARG A 116 11.62 17.35 -3.18
N TYR A 117 10.91 16.26 -3.03
CA TYR A 117 11.48 15.04 -2.50
C TYR A 117 12.68 14.60 -3.35
N ARG A 118 12.51 14.59 -4.68
CA ARG A 118 13.59 14.23 -5.60
C ARG A 118 14.80 15.15 -5.45
N LYS A 119 14.55 16.45 -5.40
CA LYS A 119 15.64 17.44 -5.28
C LYS A 119 16.40 17.29 -3.97
N THR A 120 15.68 17.10 -2.87
CA THR A 120 16.28 17.00 -1.55
C THR A 120 17.19 15.78 -1.44
N ILE A 121 16.72 14.65 -1.95
CA ILE A 121 17.48 13.39 -1.87
C ILE A 121 18.69 13.43 -2.82
N ASN A 122 18.55 14.06 -3.98
CA ASN A 122 19.61 14.06 -5.01
C ASN A 122 20.58 15.23 -4.93
N SER A 123 20.37 16.14 -3.98
CA SER A 123 21.27 17.29 -3.85
C SER A 123 22.44 17.00 -2.90
#